data_32b21a9eec302918bf3985beeb1ae1e2
#
_entry.id   32b21a9eec302918bf3985beeb1ae1e2
#
_cell.length_a   1.000
_cell.length_b   1.000
_cell.length_c   1.000
_cell.angle_alpha   90.00
_cell.angle_beta   90.00
_cell.angle_gamma   90.00
#
_symmetry.space_group_name_H-M   'P 1'
#
loop_
_entity.id
_entity.type
_entity.pdbx_description
1 polymer ?
#
loop_
_entity_poly.entity_id
_entity_poly.type
_entity_poly.pdbx_seq_one_letter_code
_entity_poly.pdbx_strand_id
1 'polypeptide(L)'
;MRADQLDYKSVFQNLPMPAMVLSTDFRIIDANVAHLGLSGRTREELVGLSVFDAFPDNPSEPGVSGTGNLGESLRRVVDTGRQDTMALQRYDVEIPGKPGTYKERYWCPMNVPVHRQDGGVDYIIHVVEEVPDLIRKFVDAESAGA
;
A
#
# COMPACT_ATOMS: atom_id res chain seq x y z
N MET A 1 1.13 32.40 1.88
CA MET A 1 1.45 31.52 0.74
C MET A 1 0.16 30.93 0.20
N ARG A 2 -0.02 30.94 -1.11
CA ARG A 2 -1.20 30.36 -1.74
C ARG A 2 -0.94 28.90 -2.09
N ALA A 3 -2.03 28.12 -2.30
CA ALA A 3 -1.94 26.69 -2.58
C ALA A 3 -1.12 26.38 -3.84
N ASP A 4 -1.19 27.24 -4.86
CA ASP A 4 -0.42 27.08 -6.09
C ASP A 4 1.10 27.30 -5.92
N GLN A 5 1.51 27.78 -4.75
CA GLN A 5 2.91 27.98 -4.40
C GLN A 5 3.49 26.85 -3.54
N LEU A 6 2.64 25.85 -3.18
CA LEU A 6 3.09 24.71 -2.40
C LEU A 6 3.88 23.73 -3.29
N ASP A 7 4.93 23.20 -2.72
CA ASP A 7 5.64 22.06 -3.31
C ASP A 7 4.92 20.77 -2.90
N TYR A 8 3.99 20.33 -3.73
CA TYR A 8 3.19 19.13 -3.45
C TYR A 8 4.03 17.86 -3.38
N LYS A 9 5.16 17.80 -4.06
CA LYS A 9 6.08 16.69 -3.94
C LYS A 9 6.63 16.59 -2.52
N SER A 10 7.06 17.72 -1.94
CA SER A 10 7.52 17.76 -0.56
C SER A 10 6.41 17.43 0.42
N VAL A 11 5.18 17.88 0.16
CA VAL A 11 4.02 17.53 1.00
C VAL A 11 3.80 16.02 0.98
N PHE A 12 3.78 15.41 -0.20
CA PHE A 12 3.62 13.96 -0.33
C PHE A 12 4.73 13.20 0.39
N GLN A 13 5.98 13.62 0.21
CA GLN A 13 7.12 12.96 0.84
C GLN A 13 7.06 12.99 2.37
N ASN A 14 6.44 14.01 2.95
CA ASN A 14 6.40 14.20 4.39
C ASN A 14 5.08 13.83 5.05
N LEU A 15 4.14 13.25 4.31
CA LEU A 15 2.92 12.71 4.92
C LEU A 15 3.31 11.61 5.92
N PRO A 16 2.68 11.59 7.10
CA PRO A 16 3.02 10.58 8.11
C PRO A 16 2.53 9.18 7.77
N MET A 17 1.55 9.06 6.87
CA MET A 17 1.04 7.76 6.43
C MET A 17 1.90 7.22 5.28
N PRO A 18 2.29 5.94 5.34
CA PRO A 18 2.97 5.30 4.22
C PRO A 18 2.09 5.31 2.98
N ALA A 19 2.60 5.86 1.88
CA ALA A 19 1.85 5.99 0.64
C ALA A 19 2.73 5.79 -0.58
N MET A 20 2.13 5.21 -1.62
CA MET A 20 2.72 5.10 -2.94
C MET A 20 1.79 5.71 -3.96
N VAL A 21 2.35 6.20 -5.05
CA VAL A 21 1.60 6.55 -6.26
C VAL A 21 1.84 5.46 -7.28
N LEU A 22 0.75 4.90 -7.80
CA LEU A 22 0.80 3.84 -8.81
C LEU A 22 0.22 4.33 -10.12
N SER A 23 0.74 3.81 -11.23
CA SER A 23 0.10 3.96 -12.53
C SER A 23 -1.13 3.05 -12.62
N THR A 24 -1.93 3.22 -13.67
CA THR A 24 -3.13 2.39 -13.87
C THR A 24 -2.81 0.95 -14.27
N ASP A 25 -1.57 0.65 -14.62
CA ASP A 25 -1.05 -0.70 -14.80
C ASP A 25 -0.27 -1.20 -13.56
N PHE A 26 -0.43 -0.50 -12.44
CA PHE A 26 0.03 -0.90 -11.11
C PHE A 26 1.54 -0.90 -10.94
N ARG A 27 2.24 -0.03 -11.66
CA ARG A 27 3.65 0.22 -11.46
C ARG A 27 3.85 1.35 -10.47
N ILE A 28 4.88 1.23 -9.65
CA ILE A 28 5.22 2.25 -8.66
C ILE A 28 5.83 3.46 -9.35
N ILE A 29 5.18 4.62 -9.22
CA ILE A 29 5.68 5.88 -9.73
C ILE A 29 6.52 6.59 -8.67
N ASP A 30 6.04 6.57 -7.41
CA ASP A 30 6.76 7.15 -6.28
C ASP A 30 6.28 6.51 -4.98
N ALA A 31 7.08 6.68 -3.94
CA ALA A 31 6.76 6.28 -2.58
C ALA A 31 7.25 7.38 -1.63
N ASN A 32 6.47 7.67 -0.59
CA ASN A 32 6.88 8.71 0.35
C ASN A 32 7.85 8.16 1.40
N VAL A 33 8.45 9.09 2.17
CA VAL A 33 9.48 8.74 3.17
C VAL A 33 8.93 7.73 4.19
N ALA A 34 7.68 7.89 4.62
CA ALA A 34 7.06 6.97 5.57
C ALA A 34 6.99 5.54 5.00
N HIS A 35 6.64 5.38 3.72
CA HIS A 35 6.59 4.07 3.08
C HIS A 35 7.98 3.45 2.93
N LEU A 36 8.97 4.26 2.52
CA LEU A 36 10.34 3.78 2.40
C LEU A 36 10.89 3.30 3.75
N GLY A 37 10.60 4.03 4.82
CA GLY A 37 11.02 3.65 6.18
C GLY A 37 10.35 2.35 6.64
N LEU A 38 9.09 2.16 6.28
CA LEU A 38 8.34 0.97 6.64
C LEU A 38 8.82 -0.27 5.89
N SER A 39 9.05 -0.15 4.59
CA SER A 39 9.46 -1.27 3.74
C SER A 39 10.94 -1.59 3.83
N GLY A 40 11.76 -0.66 4.30
CA GLY A 40 13.22 -0.80 4.31
C GLY A 40 13.83 -0.79 2.91
N ARG A 41 13.08 -0.29 1.91
CA ARG A 41 13.51 -0.24 0.51
C ARG A 41 13.84 1.19 0.12
N THR A 42 14.67 1.35 -0.89
CA THR A 42 14.98 2.67 -1.44
C THR A 42 14.01 3.01 -2.58
N ARG A 43 13.88 4.31 -2.86
CA ARG A 43 13.06 4.76 -4.00
C ARG A 43 13.57 4.17 -5.31
N GLU A 44 14.87 4.12 -5.49
CA GLU A 44 15.51 3.60 -6.70
C GLU A 44 15.21 2.12 -6.92
N GLU A 45 15.06 1.35 -5.84
CA GLU A 45 14.67 -0.06 -5.94
C GLU A 45 13.21 -0.24 -6.34
N LEU A 46 12.33 0.67 -5.93
CA LEU A 46 10.88 0.52 -6.08
C LEU A 46 10.34 1.12 -7.37
N VAL A 47 10.79 2.31 -7.75
CA VAL A 47 10.21 3.05 -8.88
C VAL A 47 10.38 2.28 -10.19
N GLY A 48 9.27 2.13 -10.92
CA GLY A 48 9.21 1.40 -12.17
C GLY A 48 8.86 -0.07 -12.05
N LEU A 49 8.93 -0.65 -10.84
CA LEU A 49 8.51 -2.03 -10.64
C LEU A 49 6.98 -2.14 -10.57
N SER A 50 6.45 -3.26 -11.01
CA SER A 50 5.09 -3.63 -10.63
C SER A 50 5.00 -3.73 -9.12
N VAL A 51 3.92 -3.25 -8.53
CA VAL A 51 3.72 -3.30 -7.08
C VAL A 51 3.77 -4.75 -6.58
N PHE A 52 3.34 -5.70 -7.38
CA PHE A 52 3.32 -7.13 -7.03
C PHE A 52 4.72 -7.76 -7.06
N ASP A 53 5.59 -7.26 -7.92
CA ASP A 53 7.00 -7.71 -7.97
C ASP A 53 7.81 -7.08 -6.83
N ALA A 54 7.49 -5.84 -6.49
CA ALA A 54 8.16 -5.14 -5.39
C ALA A 54 7.79 -5.75 -4.03
N PHE A 55 6.54 -6.18 -3.86
CA PHE A 55 6.00 -6.70 -2.60
C PHE A 55 5.27 -8.02 -2.84
N PRO A 56 6.02 -9.11 -3.14
CA PRO A 56 5.41 -10.41 -3.36
C PRO A 56 4.89 -11.03 -2.07
N ASP A 57 3.98 -11.98 -2.20
CA ASP A 57 3.49 -12.75 -1.05
C ASP A 57 4.62 -13.55 -0.40
N ASN A 58 4.50 -13.79 0.92
CA ASN A 58 5.43 -14.66 1.63
C ASN A 58 5.27 -16.11 1.14
N PRO A 59 6.30 -16.68 0.51
CA PRO A 59 6.21 -18.05 -0.03
C PRO A 59 6.03 -19.13 1.04
N SER A 60 6.36 -18.80 2.32
CA SER A 60 6.18 -19.72 3.44
C SER A 60 4.73 -19.79 3.94
N GLU A 61 3.86 -18.92 3.45
CA GLU A 61 2.46 -18.83 3.86
C GLU A 61 1.54 -18.86 2.64
N PRO A 62 1.42 -20.00 1.96
CA PRO A 62 0.73 -20.08 0.66
C PRO A 62 -0.77 -19.78 0.74
N GLY A 63 -1.37 -19.82 1.93
CA GLY A 63 -2.77 -19.46 2.12
C GLY A 63 -3.04 -17.97 2.27
N VAL A 64 -1.99 -17.14 2.32
CA VAL A 64 -2.10 -15.69 2.49
C VAL A 64 -1.87 -15.01 1.15
N SER A 65 -2.92 -14.41 0.58
CA SER A 65 -2.89 -13.80 -0.75
C SER A 65 -3.11 -12.29 -0.70
N GLY A 66 -2.14 -11.57 -0.10
CA GLY A 66 -2.18 -10.10 -0.07
C GLY A 66 -2.09 -9.49 -1.45
N THR A 67 -1.26 -10.05 -2.34
CA THR A 67 -1.12 -9.55 -3.72
C THR A 67 -2.41 -9.77 -4.53
N GLY A 68 -3.10 -10.88 -4.35
CA GLY A 68 -4.37 -11.15 -5.02
C GLY A 68 -5.46 -10.17 -4.58
N ASN A 69 -5.56 -9.95 -3.29
CA ASN A 69 -6.54 -9.00 -2.71
C ASN A 69 -6.24 -7.57 -3.15
N LEU A 70 -4.99 -7.17 -3.15
CA LEU A 70 -4.59 -5.85 -3.63
C LEU A 70 -4.92 -5.67 -5.11
N GLY A 71 -4.60 -6.67 -5.93
CA GLY A 71 -4.89 -6.63 -7.36
C GLY A 71 -6.37 -6.45 -7.66
N GLU A 72 -7.24 -7.13 -6.92
CA GLU A 72 -8.70 -6.98 -7.07
C GLU A 72 -9.16 -5.59 -6.67
N SER A 73 -8.65 -5.05 -5.57
CA SER A 73 -8.96 -3.70 -5.13
C SER A 73 -8.53 -2.65 -6.14
N LEU A 74 -7.30 -2.74 -6.64
CA LEU A 74 -6.77 -1.80 -7.63
C LEU A 74 -7.58 -1.84 -8.94
N ARG A 75 -8.00 -3.04 -9.39
CA ARG A 75 -8.85 -3.17 -10.58
C ARG A 75 -10.20 -2.51 -10.37
N ARG A 76 -10.82 -2.67 -9.19
CA ARG A 76 -12.07 -1.99 -8.87
C ARG A 76 -11.91 -0.47 -8.93
N VAL A 77 -10.81 0.07 -8.42
CA VAL A 77 -10.54 1.51 -8.47
C VAL A 77 -10.45 2.00 -9.91
N VAL A 78 -9.72 1.30 -10.77
CA VAL A 78 -9.60 1.67 -12.19
C VAL A 78 -10.95 1.56 -12.89
N ASP A 79 -11.69 0.48 -12.66
CA ASP A 79 -12.94 0.21 -13.35
C ASP A 79 -14.08 1.14 -12.90
N THR A 80 -14.14 1.46 -11.62
CA THR A 80 -15.23 2.25 -11.05
C THR A 80 -14.92 3.73 -10.91
N GLY A 81 -13.65 4.10 -10.87
CA GLY A 81 -13.22 5.46 -10.57
C GLY A 81 -13.53 5.88 -9.14
N ARG A 82 -13.72 4.93 -8.24
CA ARG A 82 -14.07 5.17 -6.83
C ARG A 82 -12.99 4.62 -5.92
N GLN A 83 -12.86 5.25 -4.75
CA GLN A 83 -12.01 4.77 -3.68
C GLN A 83 -12.46 3.38 -3.23
N ASP A 84 -11.48 2.52 -2.93
CA ASP A 84 -11.74 1.18 -2.40
C ASP A 84 -10.91 1.00 -1.12
N THR A 85 -11.59 0.77 -0.01
CA THR A 85 -10.96 0.47 1.27
C THR A 85 -10.96 -1.04 1.46
N MET A 86 -9.77 -1.61 1.62
CA MET A 86 -9.63 -3.04 1.81
C MET A 86 -9.90 -3.41 3.27
N ALA A 87 -10.42 -4.61 3.49
CA ALA A 87 -10.51 -5.17 4.82
C ALA A 87 -9.10 -5.41 5.39
N LEU A 88 -9.02 -5.73 6.68
CA LEU A 88 -7.75 -6.06 7.33
C LEU A 88 -7.02 -7.14 6.52
N GLN A 89 -5.78 -6.87 6.15
CA GLN A 89 -4.95 -7.77 5.36
C GLN A 89 -3.72 -8.20 6.16
N ARG A 90 -3.40 -9.47 6.10
CA ARG A 90 -2.08 -9.93 6.51
C ARG A 90 -1.15 -9.83 5.29
N TYR A 91 -0.04 -9.17 5.45
CA TYR A 91 1.03 -9.12 4.45
C TYR A 91 2.37 -9.11 5.17
N ASP A 92 3.09 -10.23 5.05
CA ASP A 92 4.38 -10.39 5.73
C ASP A 92 5.46 -9.63 4.97
N VAL A 93 6.28 -8.91 5.71
CA VAL A 93 7.34 -8.08 5.13
C VAL A 93 8.69 -8.74 5.36
N GLU A 94 9.47 -8.86 4.30
CA GLU A 94 10.84 -9.39 4.39
C GLU A 94 11.69 -8.46 5.26
N ILE A 95 12.44 -9.04 6.20
CA ILE A 95 13.29 -8.27 7.08
C ILE A 95 14.53 -7.83 6.31
N PRO A 96 14.86 -6.52 6.27
CA PRO A 96 16.04 -6.03 5.59
C PRO A 96 17.32 -6.70 6.11
N GLY A 97 18.20 -7.13 5.20
CA GLY A 97 19.45 -7.80 5.53
C GLY A 97 19.30 -9.25 5.93
N LYS A 98 18.10 -9.81 5.93
CA LYS A 98 17.84 -11.22 6.28
C LYS A 98 16.97 -11.86 5.18
N PRO A 99 17.53 -12.16 4.00
CA PRO A 99 16.75 -12.75 2.91
C PRO A 99 16.03 -14.03 3.33
N GLY A 100 14.78 -14.16 2.91
CA GLY A 100 13.94 -15.30 3.26
C GLY A 100 13.30 -15.24 4.64
N THR A 101 13.57 -14.21 5.43
CA THR A 101 12.99 -14.02 6.76
C THR A 101 11.92 -12.94 6.70
N TYR A 102 10.70 -13.29 7.08
CA TYR A 102 9.53 -12.41 7.02
C TYR A 102 9.00 -12.12 8.41
N LYS A 103 8.49 -10.88 8.60
CA LYS A 103 7.78 -10.47 9.82
C LYS A 103 6.30 -10.42 9.49
N GLU A 104 5.47 -11.10 10.30
CA GLU A 104 4.02 -11.06 10.18
C GLU A 104 3.50 -9.66 10.50
N ARG A 105 2.76 -9.07 9.57
CA ARG A 105 2.18 -7.74 9.72
C ARG A 105 0.75 -7.70 9.22
N TYR A 106 -0.02 -6.78 9.77
CA TYR A 106 -1.44 -6.58 9.45
C TYR A 106 -1.67 -5.14 9.03
N TRP A 107 -2.46 -4.96 7.99
CA TRP A 107 -2.63 -3.69 7.30
C TRP A 107 -4.09 -3.42 6.98
N CYS A 108 -4.47 -2.14 6.97
CA CYS A 108 -5.74 -1.67 6.42
C CYS A 108 -5.45 -0.76 5.22
N PRO A 109 -5.27 -1.31 4.02
CA PRO A 109 -4.95 -0.51 2.85
C PRO A 109 -6.16 0.23 2.29
N MET A 110 -5.90 1.37 1.66
CA MET A 110 -6.90 2.15 0.94
C MET A 110 -6.31 2.56 -0.40
N ASN A 111 -7.09 2.40 -1.45
CA ASN A 111 -6.69 2.75 -2.81
C ASN A 111 -7.61 3.87 -3.32
N VAL A 112 -7.02 4.99 -3.71
CA VAL A 112 -7.75 6.21 -4.04
C VAL A 112 -7.41 6.62 -5.48
N PRO A 113 -8.41 6.79 -6.36
CA PRO A 113 -8.14 7.25 -7.71
C PRO A 113 -7.82 8.74 -7.75
N VAL A 114 -6.86 9.10 -8.59
CA VAL A 114 -6.61 10.49 -8.99
C VAL A 114 -7.12 10.64 -10.41
N HIS A 115 -8.12 11.49 -10.60
CA HIS A 115 -8.79 11.62 -11.90
C HIS A 115 -8.13 12.66 -12.79
N ARG A 116 -8.13 12.38 -14.11
CA ARG A 116 -7.87 13.39 -15.12
C ARG A 116 -9.05 14.35 -15.22
N GLN A 117 -8.84 15.46 -15.90
CA GLN A 117 -9.93 16.43 -16.15
C GLN A 117 -11.10 15.81 -16.93
N ASP A 118 -10.83 14.81 -17.77
CA ASP A 118 -11.87 14.10 -18.53
C ASP A 118 -12.65 13.07 -17.69
N GLY A 119 -12.31 12.91 -16.43
CA GLY A 119 -12.95 11.97 -15.50
C GLY A 119 -12.32 10.59 -15.43
N GLY A 120 -11.39 10.26 -16.34
CA GLY A 120 -10.66 8.98 -16.28
C GLY A 120 -9.67 8.94 -15.14
N VAL A 121 -9.29 7.73 -14.72
CA VAL A 121 -8.29 7.55 -13.67
C VAL A 121 -6.88 7.71 -14.25
N ASP A 122 -6.10 8.60 -13.68
CA ASP A 122 -4.74 8.89 -14.11
C ASP A 122 -3.72 8.15 -13.26
N TYR A 123 -3.91 8.20 -11.95
CA TYR A 123 -3.03 7.54 -10.98
C TYR A 123 -3.88 6.93 -9.88
N ILE A 124 -3.25 6.06 -9.08
CA ILE A 124 -3.85 5.53 -7.85
C ILE A 124 -2.91 5.87 -6.71
N ILE A 125 -3.46 6.42 -5.63
CA ILE A 125 -2.74 6.58 -4.37
C ILE A 125 -3.03 5.35 -3.52
N HIS A 126 -2.00 4.60 -3.20
CA HIS A 126 -2.08 3.44 -2.32
C HIS A 126 -1.56 3.84 -0.94
N VAL A 127 -2.46 3.88 0.03
CA VAL A 127 -2.14 4.23 1.42
C VAL A 127 -2.23 2.98 2.26
N VAL A 128 -1.23 2.74 3.07
CA VAL A 128 -1.23 1.61 4.00
C VAL A 128 -1.08 2.12 5.42
N GLU A 129 -1.85 1.53 6.31
CA GLU A 129 -1.73 1.77 7.74
C GLU A 129 -1.53 0.44 8.43
N GLU A 130 -0.42 0.30 9.16
CA GLU A 130 -0.16 -0.92 9.92
C GLU A 130 -1.07 -0.97 11.14
N VAL A 131 -1.74 -2.10 11.33
CA VAL A 131 -2.57 -2.30 12.51
C VAL A 131 -1.67 -2.78 13.66
N PRO A 132 -1.64 -2.06 14.80
CA PRO A 132 -0.84 -2.47 15.94
C PRO A 132 -1.25 -3.86 16.45
N ASP A 133 -0.28 -4.62 16.94
CA ASP A 133 -0.51 -5.97 17.47
C ASP A 133 -1.62 -6.04 18.51
N LEU A 134 -1.70 -5.03 19.38
CA LEU A 134 -2.73 -4.98 20.41
C LEU A 134 -4.14 -4.92 19.79
N ILE A 135 -4.33 -4.09 18.78
CA ILE A 135 -5.63 -3.96 18.09
C ILE A 135 -5.95 -5.26 17.35
N ARG A 136 -4.97 -5.87 16.69
CA ARG A 136 -5.16 -7.15 16.02
C ARG A 136 -5.61 -8.23 17.00
N LYS A 137 -4.97 -8.34 18.15
CA LYS A 137 -5.35 -9.32 19.18
C LYS A 137 -6.74 -9.08 19.70
N PHE A 138 -7.15 -7.83 19.83
CA PHE A 138 -8.49 -7.46 20.24
C PHE A 138 -9.53 -7.90 19.21
N VAL A 139 -9.27 -7.64 17.93
CA VAL A 139 -10.14 -8.06 16.83
C VAL A 139 -10.26 -9.58 16.76
N ASP A 140 -9.14 -10.29 16.89
CA ASP A 140 -9.13 -11.76 16.92
C ASP A 140 -9.94 -12.33 18.09
N ALA A 141 -9.82 -11.72 19.27
CA ALA A 141 -10.58 -12.13 20.44
C ALA A 141 -12.09 -11.93 20.25
N GLU A 142 -12.51 -10.81 19.65
CA GLU A 142 -13.91 -10.55 19.32
C GLU A 142 -14.46 -11.58 18.32
N SER A 143 -13.67 -11.90 17.30
CA SER A 143 -14.05 -12.91 16.30
C SER A 143 -14.18 -14.30 16.92
N ALA A 144 -13.29 -14.65 17.83
CA ALA A 144 -13.30 -15.94 18.52
C ALA A 144 -14.44 -16.04 19.56
N GLY A 145 -14.85 -14.89 20.13
CA GLY A 145 -15.94 -14.84 21.13
C GLY A 145 -17.33 -14.75 20.51
N ALA A 146 -17.40 -14.52 19.22
CA ALA A 146 -18.67 -14.48 18.51
C ALA A 146 -19.11 -15.89 18.13
#